data_60c53a30537bbf062c59f4da6f05c6aa
#
_entry.id   60c53a30537bbf062c59f4da6f05c6aa
#
_cell.length_a   1.000
_cell.length_b   1.000
_cell.length_c   1.000
_cell.angle_alpha   90.00
_cell.angle_beta   90.00
_cell.angle_gamma   90.00
#
_symmetry.space_group_name_H-M   'P 1'
#
loop_
_entity.id
_entity.type
_entity.pdbx_description
1 polymer ?
#
loop_
_entity_poly.entity_id
_entity_poly.type
_entity_poly.pdbx_seq_one_letter_code
_entity_poly.pdbx_strand_id
1 'polypeptide(L)'
;MFLSRLPSFGFAIAISVVLSGCSGQADAPAPEAPDPSTVTDPAAAGLPNPTSEVVSEWGPLPDNRTWGSTAGVDIDPHDGNVWAYDRCGASALGGGCAENLGDPVLKFDRNTGEVLTSFGAGEFDLPHGIHLDADGNVWIVDMTGHHLIKFSATGDVLLRLGTRGEPGNASEHFNQPNDVITAPDGSIFVADGHGGQSMLTPNNPTVTEGATGRIMKFAADGTFIKEWGQIGTEIGNFRTPHALEMDSEGRLFVADRGNHRIQIFDQDGNYLESYVQFSRISGLFITDDDMLYAIDSETNPNNHPGWTTGIRIGHASEDVVTAFIPPYEIDSRDTGVAGEGVAVDADGNVYAAEGPISRPTAGGGLTKYVRGM
;
A
#
# COMPACT_ATOMS: atom_id res chain seq x y z
N MET A 1 -25.78 55.10 -76.05
CA MET A 1 -26.08 54.44 -77.35
C MET A 1 -25.33 53.12 -77.40
N PHE A 2 -26.00 52.01 -77.57
CA PHE A 2 -25.59 50.62 -77.71
C PHE A 2 -25.16 49.87 -76.42
N LEU A 3 -26.10 49.18 -75.84
CA LEU A 3 -26.00 48.04 -74.94
C LEU A 3 -25.49 46.82 -75.72
N SER A 4 -24.50 46.09 -75.22
CA SER A 4 -24.19 44.74 -75.61
C SER A 4 -24.24 43.83 -74.39
N ARG A 5 -25.18 42.89 -74.47
CA ARG A 5 -25.37 41.80 -73.48
C ARG A 5 -24.31 40.72 -73.69
N LEU A 6 -23.71 40.23 -72.63
CA LEU A 6 -22.94 39.00 -72.61
C LEU A 6 -23.72 37.90 -71.85
N PRO A 7 -23.65 36.66 -72.31
CA PRO A 7 -24.44 35.57 -71.76
C PRO A 7 -23.79 34.95 -70.51
N SER A 8 -24.64 34.62 -69.54
CA SER A 8 -24.28 33.89 -68.34
C SER A 8 -24.04 32.43 -68.60
N PHE A 9 -22.85 31.92 -68.37
CA PHE A 9 -22.58 30.48 -68.30
C PHE A 9 -22.73 30.06 -66.86
N GLY A 10 -23.74 29.25 -66.54
CA GLY A 10 -23.90 28.59 -65.25
C GLY A 10 -22.98 27.36 -65.18
N PHE A 11 -22.07 27.37 -64.26
CA PHE A 11 -21.28 26.19 -63.83
C PHE A 11 -22.05 25.50 -62.71
N ALA A 12 -22.59 24.32 -62.95
CA ALA A 12 -23.12 23.44 -61.89
C ALA A 12 -21.96 22.66 -61.29
N ILE A 13 -21.63 22.98 -60.03
CA ILE A 13 -20.69 22.21 -59.23
C ILE A 13 -21.49 21.09 -58.57
N ALA A 14 -21.27 19.86 -59.00
CA ALA A 14 -21.75 18.67 -58.32
C ALA A 14 -20.88 18.40 -57.10
N ILE A 15 -21.42 18.64 -55.89
CA ILE A 15 -20.76 18.28 -54.62
C ILE A 15 -21.07 16.79 -54.37
N SER A 16 -20.08 15.93 -54.60
CA SER A 16 -20.12 14.53 -54.17
C SER A 16 -19.85 14.47 -52.68
N VAL A 17 -20.88 14.26 -51.86
CA VAL A 17 -20.73 13.95 -50.43
C VAL A 17 -20.23 12.51 -50.32
N VAL A 18 -18.96 12.34 -50.03
CA VAL A 18 -18.41 11.05 -49.62
C VAL A 18 -18.79 10.87 -48.15
N LEU A 19 -19.78 10.06 -47.88
CA LEU A 19 -20.08 9.54 -46.55
C LEU A 19 -18.94 8.55 -46.15
N SER A 20 -17.92 9.03 -45.45
CA SER A 20 -16.99 8.17 -44.72
C SER A 20 -17.80 7.51 -43.61
N GLY A 21 -18.17 6.26 -43.78
CA GLY A 21 -18.67 5.43 -42.70
C GLY A 21 -17.55 5.22 -41.74
N CYS A 22 -17.62 5.87 -40.55
CA CYS A 22 -16.89 5.42 -39.36
C CYS A 22 -17.43 4.03 -39.02
N SER A 23 -16.69 3.00 -39.40
CA SER A 23 -16.84 1.68 -38.79
C SER A 23 -16.38 1.85 -37.37
N GLY A 24 -17.32 2.00 -36.43
CA GLY A 24 -17.03 1.90 -35.02
C GLY A 24 -16.38 0.53 -34.76
N GLN A 25 -15.08 0.54 -34.53
CA GLN A 25 -14.41 -0.60 -33.95
C GLN A 25 -15.05 -0.73 -32.59
N ALA A 26 -15.79 -1.79 -32.32
CA ALA A 26 -16.26 -2.09 -31.00
C ALA A 26 -14.99 -2.20 -30.10
N ASP A 27 -14.90 -1.35 -29.10
CA ASP A 27 -13.84 -1.44 -28.11
C ASP A 27 -13.81 -2.89 -27.60
N ALA A 28 -12.62 -3.49 -27.56
CA ALA A 28 -12.45 -4.78 -26.92
C ALA A 28 -13.02 -4.69 -25.50
N PRO A 29 -13.78 -5.69 -25.03
CA PRO A 29 -14.25 -5.66 -23.65
C PRO A 29 -13.05 -5.46 -22.74
N ALA A 30 -13.20 -4.59 -21.71
CA ALA A 30 -12.19 -4.39 -20.70
C ALA A 30 -11.77 -5.76 -20.13
N PRO A 31 -10.49 -5.98 -19.82
CA PRO A 31 -10.05 -7.23 -19.23
C PRO A 31 -10.85 -7.48 -17.94
N GLU A 32 -11.37 -8.68 -17.80
CA GLU A 32 -12.10 -9.09 -16.61
C GLU A 32 -11.05 -9.43 -15.54
N ALA A 33 -11.17 -8.83 -14.34
CA ALA A 33 -10.29 -9.15 -13.23
C ALA A 33 -10.48 -10.63 -12.83
N PRO A 34 -9.40 -11.36 -12.49
CA PRO A 34 -9.55 -12.70 -11.94
C PRO A 34 -10.39 -12.64 -10.66
N ASP A 35 -11.27 -13.62 -10.48
CA ASP A 35 -12.14 -13.73 -9.29
C ASP A 35 -11.37 -14.39 -8.13
N PRO A 36 -11.04 -13.65 -7.04
CA PRO A 36 -10.31 -14.21 -5.91
C PRO A 36 -11.00 -15.41 -5.26
N SER A 37 -12.33 -15.51 -5.37
CA SER A 37 -13.11 -16.62 -4.80
C SER A 37 -12.86 -17.97 -5.49
N THR A 38 -12.26 -17.98 -6.67
CA THR A 38 -11.95 -19.19 -7.44
C THR A 38 -10.58 -19.78 -7.11
N VAL A 39 -9.76 -19.08 -6.33
CA VAL A 39 -8.40 -19.47 -5.96
C VAL A 39 -8.40 -20.10 -4.57
N THR A 40 -7.65 -21.19 -4.41
CA THR A 40 -7.38 -21.79 -3.10
C THR A 40 -6.05 -21.28 -2.56
N ASP A 41 -5.90 -21.25 -1.22
CA ASP A 41 -4.67 -20.78 -0.58
C ASP A 41 -3.44 -21.58 -1.06
N PRO A 42 -2.49 -20.98 -1.77
CA PRO A 42 -1.26 -21.65 -2.19
C PRO A 42 -0.42 -22.17 -1.00
N ALA A 43 -0.51 -21.52 0.17
CA ALA A 43 0.19 -21.93 1.38
C ALA A 43 -0.21 -23.35 1.83
N ALA A 44 -1.45 -23.77 1.56
CA ALA A 44 -1.93 -25.13 1.86
C ALA A 44 -1.22 -26.23 1.05
N ALA A 45 -0.52 -25.87 -0.02
CA ALA A 45 0.23 -26.83 -0.85
C ALA A 45 1.59 -27.24 -0.24
N GLY A 46 1.98 -26.71 0.92
CA GLY A 46 3.25 -27.02 1.57
C GLY A 46 4.45 -26.37 0.90
N LEU A 47 4.33 -25.10 0.56
CA LEU A 47 5.41 -24.30 -0.03
C LEU A 47 6.63 -24.22 0.89
N PRO A 48 7.86 -24.06 0.33
CA PRO A 48 9.06 -23.91 1.12
C PRO A 48 9.02 -22.64 1.98
N ASN A 49 9.53 -22.76 3.21
CA ASN A 49 9.81 -21.59 4.05
C ASN A 49 11.31 -21.25 3.89
N PRO A 50 11.65 -20.04 3.41
CA PRO A 50 13.04 -19.63 3.20
C PRO A 50 13.76 -19.22 4.50
N THR A 51 13.08 -19.22 5.65
CA THR A 51 13.65 -18.76 6.94
C THR A 51 13.98 -19.95 7.86
N SER A 52 14.98 -19.79 8.72
CA SER A 52 15.48 -20.83 9.63
C SER A 52 15.28 -20.51 11.10
N GLU A 53 15.06 -19.23 11.44
CA GLU A 53 14.93 -18.76 12.81
C GLU A 53 13.95 -17.59 12.88
N VAL A 54 13.26 -17.45 14.00
CA VAL A 54 12.36 -16.32 14.28
C VAL A 54 12.83 -15.62 15.56
N VAL A 55 13.07 -14.32 15.46
CA VAL A 55 13.37 -13.44 16.58
C VAL A 55 12.16 -12.52 16.82
N SER A 56 11.25 -12.95 17.70
CA SER A 56 9.92 -12.36 17.87
C SER A 56 9.87 -11.05 18.66
N GLU A 57 10.96 -10.63 19.26
CA GLU A 57 11.08 -9.38 20.02
C GLU A 57 12.32 -8.60 19.57
N TRP A 58 12.47 -8.48 18.25
CA TRP A 58 13.58 -7.76 17.65
C TRP A 58 13.37 -6.24 17.78
N GLY A 59 14.44 -5.49 18.04
CA GLY A 59 14.40 -4.04 18.15
C GLY A 59 13.77 -3.55 19.47
N PRO A 60 14.39 -3.79 20.65
CA PRO A 60 13.87 -3.29 21.91
C PRO A 60 13.87 -1.76 21.95
N LEU A 61 12.80 -1.18 22.49
CA LEU A 61 12.70 0.26 22.65
C LEU A 61 13.58 0.78 23.78
N PRO A 62 14.10 2.04 23.69
CA PRO A 62 14.91 2.63 24.74
C PRO A 62 14.09 2.92 26.00
N ASP A 63 14.76 3.17 27.12
CA ASP A 63 14.18 3.63 28.38
C ASP A 63 13.11 2.71 28.97
N ASN A 64 13.18 1.40 28.69
CA ASN A 64 12.19 0.39 29.05
C ASN A 64 10.77 0.70 28.56
N ARG A 65 10.64 1.43 27.47
CA ARG A 65 9.34 1.59 26.78
C ARG A 65 8.87 0.23 26.29
N THR A 66 7.56 0.03 26.36
CA THR A 66 6.92 -1.14 25.76
C THR A 66 6.44 -0.76 24.36
N TRP A 67 6.67 -1.62 23.39
CA TRP A 67 6.10 -1.46 22.06
C TRP A 67 4.57 -1.36 22.13
N GLY A 68 4.04 -0.37 21.44
CA GLY A 68 2.65 -0.39 21.02
C GLY A 68 2.48 -1.19 19.74
N SER A 69 1.32 -1.05 19.11
CA SER A 69 1.17 -1.59 17.76
C SER A 69 2.07 -0.84 16.78
N THR A 70 2.52 -1.55 15.76
CA THR A 70 3.12 -0.96 14.56
C THR A 70 2.55 -1.68 13.33
N ALA A 71 2.46 -0.98 12.21
CA ALA A 71 1.97 -1.54 10.96
C ALA A 71 2.94 -1.29 9.79
N GLY A 72 4.04 -0.59 10.05
CA GLY A 72 5.00 -0.25 9.01
C GLY A 72 6.45 -0.48 9.44
N VAL A 73 7.21 -1.02 8.51
CA VAL A 73 8.67 -1.24 8.60
C VAL A 73 9.25 -1.07 7.20
N ASP A 74 10.43 -0.45 7.12
CA ASP A 74 11.14 -0.28 5.85
C ASP A 74 12.66 -0.34 6.05
N ILE A 75 13.41 -0.51 4.98
CA ILE A 75 14.88 -0.65 5.00
C ILE A 75 15.52 0.62 4.42
N ASP A 76 16.47 1.17 5.16
CA ASP A 76 17.25 2.33 4.70
C ASP A 76 18.06 1.96 3.45
N PRO A 77 17.86 2.65 2.30
CA PRO A 77 18.53 2.31 1.06
C PRO A 77 20.04 2.58 1.08
N HIS A 78 20.54 3.36 2.05
CA HIS A 78 21.95 3.74 2.13
C HIS A 78 22.78 2.84 3.03
N ASP A 79 22.23 2.41 4.17
CA ASP A 79 23.01 1.65 5.18
C ASP A 79 22.36 0.31 5.55
N GLY A 80 21.15 0.01 5.01
CA GLY A 80 20.43 -1.22 5.24
C GLY A 80 19.87 -1.36 6.66
N ASN A 81 19.88 -0.31 7.46
CA ASN A 81 19.27 -0.29 8.77
C ASN A 81 17.74 -0.28 8.68
N VAL A 82 17.08 -0.71 9.75
CA VAL A 82 15.63 -0.89 9.76
C VAL A 82 14.95 0.34 10.33
N TRP A 83 13.95 0.85 9.65
CA TRP A 83 13.08 1.90 10.15
C TRP A 83 11.69 1.35 10.46
N ALA A 84 11.13 1.79 11.58
CA ALA A 84 9.77 1.49 11.96
C ALA A 84 9.21 2.61 12.82
N TYR A 85 7.92 2.56 13.13
CA TYR A 85 7.32 3.45 14.11
C TYR A 85 6.60 2.66 15.21
N ASP A 86 6.54 3.26 16.40
CA ASP A 86 5.73 2.79 17.53
C ASP A 86 4.47 3.66 17.65
N ARG A 87 3.29 3.06 17.71
CA ARG A 87 2.03 3.78 17.99
C ARG A 87 1.93 4.23 19.46
N CYS A 88 3.08 4.62 20.02
CA CYS A 88 3.24 5.25 21.35
C CYS A 88 2.72 4.41 22.51
N GLY A 89 2.97 3.10 22.49
CA GLY A 89 2.57 2.17 23.55
C GLY A 89 1.06 1.91 23.60
N ALA A 90 0.31 2.26 22.56
CA ALA A 90 -1.11 1.92 22.48
C ALA A 90 -1.28 0.44 22.15
N SER A 91 -1.94 -0.30 23.02
CA SER A 91 -2.30 -1.71 22.79
C SER A 91 -3.52 -1.91 21.89
N ALA A 92 -4.15 -0.82 21.44
CA ALA A 92 -5.35 -0.83 20.61
C ALA A 92 -5.14 0.00 19.34
N LEU A 93 -5.94 -0.26 18.31
CA LEU A 93 -6.05 0.59 17.15
C LEU A 93 -6.68 1.92 17.57
N GLY A 94 -5.90 2.94 17.82
CA GLY A 94 -6.44 4.28 18.01
C GLY A 94 -5.63 5.21 18.90
N GLY A 95 -5.17 6.31 18.36
CA GLY A 95 -4.83 7.55 19.01
C GLY A 95 -3.74 7.53 20.07
N GLY A 96 -2.89 6.51 20.11
CA GLY A 96 -1.87 6.40 21.16
C GLY A 96 -0.86 7.54 21.18
N CYS A 97 -0.45 8.02 20.01
CA CYS A 97 0.53 9.10 19.90
C CYS A 97 -0.05 10.50 20.15
N ALA A 98 -1.35 10.69 20.04
CA ALA A 98 -2.00 11.98 20.33
C ALA A 98 -1.79 12.44 21.77
N GLU A 99 -1.72 11.50 22.71
CA GLU A 99 -1.55 11.77 24.15
C GLU A 99 -0.12 11.50 24.67
N ASN A 100 0.71 10.80 23.89
CA ASN A 100 2.08 10.43 24.25
C ASN A 100 3.09 11.18 23.39
N LEU A 101 3.87 12.05 24.01
CA LEU A 101 4.88 12.88 23.35
C LEU A 101 6.26 12.19 23.21
N GLY A 102 6.32 10.87 23.27
CA GLY A 102 7.53 10.12 22.91
C GLY A 102 7.78 10.11 21.42
N ASP A 103 9.03 9.97 21.00
CA ASP A 103 9.42 9.84 19.59
C ASP A 103 8.90 8.52 19.00
N PRO A 104 7.96 8.55 18.06
CA PRO A 104 7.40 7.33 17.52
C PRO A 104 8.20 6.73 16.35
N VAL A 105 8.95 7.52 15.60
CA VAL A 105 9.71 7.06 14.43
C VAL A 105 11.11 6.67 14.89
N LEU A 106 11.54 5.45 14.57
CA LEU A 106 12.79 4.89 15.08
C LEU A 106 13.59 4.22 13.96
N LYS A 107 14.92 4.41 14.02
CA LYS A 107 15.90 3.67 13.22
C LYS A 107 16.64 2.68 14.09
N PHE A 108 16.75 1.44 13.64
CA PHE A 108 17.42 0.35 14.34
C PHE A 108 18.64 -0.13 13.57
N ASP A 109 19.73 -0.41 14.28
CA ASP A 109 20.85 -1.14 13.71
C ASP A 109 20.41 -2.56 13.31
N ARG A 110 20.57 -2.92 12.03
CA ARG A 110 20.08 -4.19 11.49
C ARG A 110 20.69 -5.44 12.11
N ASN A 111 21.89 -5.33 12.74
CA ASN A 111 22.61 -6.44 13.32
C ASN A 111 22.27 -6.62 14.80
N THR A 112 22.16 -5.53 15.55
CA THR A 112 21.97 -5.55 17.00
C THR A 112 20.53 -5.30 17.44
N GLY A 113 19.71 -4.64 16.58
CA GLY A 113 18.39 -4.15 16.95
C GLY A 113 18.40 -2.94 17.88
N GLU A 114 19.55 -2.35 18.16
CA GLU A 114 19.63 -1.13 18.99
C GLU A 114 19.10 0.08 18.24
N VAL A 115 18.39 0.97 18.95
CA VAL A 115 17.89 2.22 18.39
C VAL A 115 19.06 3.18 18.16
N LEU A 116 19.20 3.63 16.90
CA LEU A 116 20.24 4.58 16.47
C LEU A 116 19.75 6.02 16.52
N THR A 117 18.48 6.27 16.19
CA THR A 117 17.85 7.59 16.26
C THR A 117 16.35 7.44 16.42
N SER A 118 15.69 8.49 16.94
CA SER A 118 14.25 8.58 17.03
C SER A 118 13.78 10.04 16.92
N PHE A 119 12.58 10.26 16.41
CA PHE A 119 11.96 11.59 16.28
C PHE A 119 10.45 11.50 16.07
N GLY A 120 9.80 12.67 15.89
CA GLY A 120 8.40 12.77 15.50
C GLY A 120 7.42 12.90 16.65
N ALA A 121 7.91 13.22 17.87
CA ALA A 121 7.06 13.47 19.04
C ALA A 121 6.00 14.52 18.77
N GLY A 122 4.72 14.20 19.05
CA GLY A 122 3.60 15.12 18.90
C GLY A 122 3.10 15.33 17.46
N GLU A 123 3.70 14.68 16.46
CA GLU A 123 3.35 14.87 15.06
C GLU A 123 2.17 13.99 14.58
N PHE A 124 1.84 12.91 15.30
CA PHE A 124 0.93 11.88 14.83
C PHE A 124 -0.20 11.59 15.82
N ASP A 125 -1.33 11.15 15.26
CA ASP A 125 -2.43 10.56 15.99
C ASP A 125 -2.35 9.02 15.93
N LEU A 126 -2.30 8.43 14.73
CA LEU A 126 -2.12 7.01 14.51
C LEU A 126 -1.28 6.75 13.25
N PRO A 127 0.06 6.67 13.35
CA PRO A 127 0.91 6.37 12.21
C PRO A 127 0.59 4.98 11.63
N HIS A 128 0.61 4.86 10.28
CA HIS A 128 0.21 3.66 9.55
C HIS A 128 1.23 3.19 8.52
N GLY A 129 1.49 3.95 7.45
CA GLY A 129 2.51 3.63 6.45
C GLY A 129 3.85 4.29 6.76
N ILE A 130 4.94 3.65 6.38
CA ILE A 130 6.31 4.19 6.38
C ILE A 130 6.98 3.85 5.06
N HIS A 131 7.74 4.80 4.52
CA HIS A 131 8.53 4.61 3.31
C HIS A 131 9.83 5.40 3.37
N LEU A 132 10.92 4.81 2.93
CA LEU A 132 12.23 5.43 2.76
C LEU A 132 12.43 5.77 1.29
N ASP A 133 12.50 7.06 0.95
CA ASP A 133 12.79 7.44 -0.43
C ASP A 133 14.28 7.21 -0.80
N ALA A 134 14.60 7.32 -2.08
CA ALA A 134 15.95 7.07 -2.59
C ALA A 134 17.02 8.00 -2.00
N ASP A 135 16.64 9.14 -1.42
CA ASP A 135 17.54 10.07 -0.71
C ASP A 135 17.68 9.72 0.78
N GLY A 136 16.99 8.68 1.27
CA GLY A 136 16.96 8.26 2.68
C GLY A 136 16.07 9.13 3.57
N ASN A 137 15.13 9.88 2.98
CA ASN A 137 14.13 10.61 3.77
C ASN A 137 13.00 9.66 4.18
N VAL A 138 12.42 9.92 5.35
CA VAL A 138 11.41 9.08 5.98
C VAL A 138 10.03 9.68 5.78
N TRP A 139 9.17 8.96 5.09
CA TRP A 139 7.77 9.29 4.94
C TRP A 139 6.93 8.54 5.96
N ILE A 140 6.05 9.22 6.66
CA ILE A 140 5.09 8.62 7.58
C ILE A 140 3.68 9.07 7.22
N VAL A 141 2.80 8.09 7.09
CA VAL A 141 1.36 8.31 6.91
C VAL A 141 0.68 8.28 8.27
N ASP A 142 -0.14 9.27 8.57
CA ASP A 142 -1.00 9.29 9.76
C ASP A 142 -2.46 9.03 9.36
N MET A 143 -2.92 7.81 9.60
CA MET A 143 -4.24 7.35 9.17
C MET A 143 -5.38 8.18 9.80
N THR A 144 -5.39 8.33 11.12
CA THR A 144 -6.46 9.08 11.80
C THR A 144 -6.18 10.59 11.86
N GLY A 145 -4.93 10.99 11.68
CA GLY A 145 -4.56 12.38 11.48
C GLY A 145 -4.85 12.91 10.08
N HIS A 146 -5.16 12.03 9.11
CA HIS A 146 -5.50 12.39 7.72
C HIS A 146 -4.44 13.18 6.98
N HIS A 147 -3.15 12.91 7.26
CA HIS A 147 -2.03 13.62 6.65
C HIS A 147 -0.78 12.73 6.52
N LEU A 148 0.21 13.24 5.81
CA LEU A 148 1.51 12.60 5.64
C LEU A 148 2.62 13.61 5.92
N ILE A 149 3.74 13.12 6.45
CA ILE A 149 4.92 13.93 6.70
C ILE A 149 6.15 13.26 6.10
N LYS A 150 6.95 14.04 5.36
CA LYS A 150 8.31 13.69 4.95
C LYS A 150 9.29 14.30 5.94
N PHE A 151 10.17 13.49 6.49
CA PHE A 151 11.27 13.90 7.34
C PHE A 151 12.62 13.66 6.68
N SER A 152 13.62 14.44 7.05
CA SER A 152 15.01 14.03 6.85
C SER A 152 15.33 12.81 7.75
N ALA A 153 16.43 12.12 7.46
CA ALA A 153 16.92 11.03 8.33
C ALA A 153 17.26 11.48 9.77
N THR A 154 17.30 12.78 10.03
CA THR A 154 17.55 13.39 11.36
C THR A 154 16.29 13.97 12.02
N GLY A 155 15.12 13.84 11.37
CA GLY A 155 13.83 14.24 11.93
C GLY A 155 13.39 15.67 11.59
N ASP A 156 14.09 16.39 10.69
CA ASP A 156 13.62 17.69 10.20
C ASP A 156 12.45 17.49 9.25
N VAL A 157 11.35 18.22 9.45
CA VAL A 157 10.19 18.16 8.54
C VAL A 157 10.52 18.84 7.22
N LEU A 158 10.43 18.09 6.13
CA LEU A 158 10.72 18.55 4.76
C LEU A 158 9.46 18.88 3.96
N LEU A 159 8.38 18.09 4.14
CA LEU A 159 7.11 18.26 3.43
C LEU A 159 5.94 17.77 4.29
N ARG A 160 4.77 18.41 4.12
CA ARG A 160 3.50 17.92 4.66
C ARG A 160 2.46 17.87 3.54
N LEU A 161 1.70 16.79 3.46
CA LEU A 161 0.55 16.63 2.58
C LEU A 161 -0.69 16.38 3.43
N GLY A 162 -1.81 17.04 3.10
CA GLY A 162 -3.01 17.03 3.93
C GLY A 162 -2.90 17.97 5.14
N THR A 163 -3.98 18.06 5.90
CA THR A 163 -4.06 18.87 7.13
C THR A 163 -4.49 17.97 8.29
N ARG A 164 -3.70 17.94 9.36
CA ARG A 164 -4.00 17.10 10.53
C ARG A 164 -5.39 17.37 11.08
N GLY A 165 -6.19 16.29 11.22
CA GLY A 165 -7.53 16.32 11.76
C GLY A 165 -8.61 16.80 10.79
N GLU A 166 -8.27 17.04 9.52
CA GLU A 166 -9.21 17.50 8.48
C GLU A 166 -9.43 16.42 7.41
N PRO A 167 -10.31 15.41 7.64
CA PRO A 167 -10.64 14.42 6.64
C PRO A 167 -11.38 15.03 5.45
N GLY A 168 -11.12 14.53 4.25
CA GLY A 168 -11.82 14.99 3.05
C GLY A 168 -11.51 14.16 1.82
N ASN A 169 -12.26 14.40 0.75
CA ASN A 169 -12.13 13.76 -0.55
C ASN A 169 -11.66 14.71 -1.67
N ALA A 170 -11.33 15.96 -1.36
CA ALA A 170 -10.72 16.88 -2.30
C ALA A 170 -9.22 16.55 -2.49
N SER A 171 -8.59 17.13 -3.51
CA SER A 171 -7.19 16.84 -3.90
C SER A 171 -6.14 17.21 -2.86
N GLU A 172 -6.47 18.10 -1.94
CA GLU A 172 -5.61 18.55 -0.83
C GLU A 172 -5.90 17.85 0.49
N HIS A 173 -6.87 16.93 0.53
CA HIS A 173 -7.27 16.21 1.73
C HIS A 173 -7.12 14.70 1.54
N PHE A 174 -7.00 14.00 2.66
CA PHE A 174 -7.06 12.54 2.74
C PHE A 174 -8.21 12.12 3.68
N ASN A 175 -8.67 10.88 3.50
CA ASN A 175 -9.63 10.29 4.43
C ASN A 175 -9.17 8.88 4.83
N GLN A 176 -8.39 8.81 5.90
CA GLN A 176 -7.72 7.62 6.39
C GLN A 176 -6.70 7.06 5.37
N PRO A 177 -5.64 7.82 5.04
CA PRO A 177 -4.58 7.32 4.18
C PRO A 177 -3.87 6.13 4.84
N ASN A 178 -3.42 5.19 4.03
CA ASN A 178 -2.78 3.96 4.49
C ASN A 178 -1.28 3.95 4.27
N ASP A 179 -0.85 4.28 3.05
CA ASP A 179 0.53 4.08 2.65
C ASP A 179 0.98 5.12 1.63
N VAL A 180 2.29 5.25 1.47
CA VAL A 180 2.95 6.17 0.55
C VAL A 180 4.21 5.54 0.00
N ILE A 181 4.46 5.73 -1.30
CA ILE A 181 5.76 5.44 -1.93
C ILE A 181 6.19 6.57 -2.85
N THR A 182 7.46 6.58 -3.22
CA THR A 182 8.02 7.51 -4.19
C THR A 182 8.60 6.76 -5.39
N ALA A 183 8.31 7.25 -6.60
CA ALA A 183 8.94 6.76 -7.81
C ALA A 183 10.36 7.35 -7.98
N PRO A 184 11.20 6.76 -8.86
CA PRO A 184 12.56 7.26 -9.11
C PRO A 184 12.63 8.71 -9.63
N ASP A 185 11.57 9.23 -10.25
CA ASP A 185 11.46 10.62 -10.68
C ASP A 185 11.04 11.60 -9.57
N GLY A 186 10.81 11.07 -8.36
CA GLY A 186 10.33 11.79 -7.18
C GLY A 186 8.81 11.94 -7.11
N SER A 187 8.04 11.42 -8.07
CA SER A 187 6.57 11.38 -7.96
C SER A 187 6.14 10.60 -6.72
N ILE A 188 5.13 11.11 -6.01
CA ILE A 188 4.63 10.56 -4.76
C ILE A 188 3.28 9.88 -5.04
N PHE A 189 3.11 8.66 -4.57
CA PHE A 189 1.85 7.92 -4.65
C PHE A 189 1.33 7.64 -3.24
N VAL A 190 0.05 7.93 -3.01
CA VAL A 190 -0.61 7.75 -1.70
C VAL A 190 -1.84 6.89 -1.86
N ALA A 191 -1.95 5.83 -1.07
CA ALA A 191 -3.15 5.03 -0.91
C ALA A 191 -4.05 5.65 0.15
N ASP A 192 -5.29 6.03 -0.22
CA ASP A 192 -6.22 6.74 0.65
C ASP A 192 -7.56 6.01 0.77
N GLY A 193 -7.95 5.59 1.99
CA GLY A 193 -9.24 4.97 2.23
C GLY A 193 -9.26 3.71 3.08
N HIS A 194 -8.66 3.71 4.27
CA HIS A 194 -8.65 2.56 5.20
C HIS A 194 -10.07 2.08 5.57
N GLY A 195 -11.02 2.99 5.76
CA GLY A 195 -12.39 2.68 6.14
C GLY A 195 -13.18 1.83 5.15
N GLY A 196 -12.71 1.73 3.90
CA GLY A 196 -13.36 0.96 2.84
C GLY A 196 -13.51 -0.54 3.15
N GLN A 197 -12.64 -1.11 3.98
CA GLN A 197 -12.68 -2.53 4.33
C GLN A 197 -13.98 -2.96 5.04
N SER A 198 -14.64 -2.05 5.73
CA SER A 198 -15.92 -2.31 6.41
C SER A 198 -17.15 -2.15 5.49
N MET A 199 -16.95 -1.71 4.25
CA MET A 199 -18.00 -1.39 3.29
C MET A 199 -18.10 -2.47 2.21
N LEU A 200 -19.24 -2.50 1.50
CA LEU A 200 -19.54 -3.48 0.44
C LEU A 200 -19.33 -4.93 0.92
N THR A 201 -19.67 -5.19 2.17
CA THR A 201 -19.67 -6.52 2.77
C THR A 201 -21.12 -7.03 2.89
N PRO A 202 -21.36 -8.35 3.08
CA PRO A 202 -22.71 -8.86 3.32
C PRO A 202 -23.44 -8.19 4.49
N ASN A 203 -22.68 -7.73 5.50
CA ASN A 203 -23.24 -7.07 6.68
C ASN A 203 -23.32 -5.54 6.54
N ASN A 204 -22.60 -4.95 5.60
CA ASN A 204 -22.62 -3.52 5.30
C ASN A 204 -22.51 -3.29 3.78
N PRO A 205 -23.61 -3.41 3.01
CA PRO A 205 -23.59 -3.35 1.55
C PRO A 205 -23.50 -1.92 0.98
N THR A 206 -23.36 -0.90 1.82
CA THR A 206 -23.37 0.51 1.43
C THR A 206 -21.99 1.14 1.52
N VAL A 207 -21.79 2.23 0.78
CA VAL A 207 -20.63 3.12 0.90
C VAL A 207 -21.03 4.32 1.75
N THR A 208 -20.24 4.64 2.75
CA THR A 208 -20.43 5.84 3.60
C THR A 208 -20.13 7.09 2.77
N GLU A 209 -20.96 8.10 2.87
CA GLU A 209 -20.74 9.39 2.20
C GLU A 209 -19.39 10.01 2.62
N GLY A 210 -18.61 10.48 1.66
CA GLY A 210 -17.29 11.05 1.88
C GLY A 210 -16.14 10.05 2.11
N ALA A 211 -16.43 8.74 2.15
CA ALA A 211 -15.38 7.73 2.22
C ALA A 211 -14.59 7.67 0.92
N THR A 212 -13.28 7.41 1.04
CA THR A 212 -12.33 7.30 -0.06
C THR A 212 -11.88 5.85 -0.27
N GLY A 213 -11.43 5.54 -1.47
CA GLY A 213 -10.80 4.28 -1.86
C GLY A 213 -10.03 4.55 -3.16
N ARG A 214 -8.95 5.32 -3.08
CA ARG A 214 -8.26 5.90 -4.24
C ARG A 214 -6.74 5.87 -4.09
N ILE A 215 -6.07 6.02 -5.21
CA ILE A 215 -4.64 6.34 -5.27
C ILE A 215 -4.50 7.77 -5.73
N MET A 216 -3.66 8.54 -5.06
CA MET A 216 -3.37 9.93 -5.38
C MET A 216 -1.90 10.06 -5.80
N LYS A 217 -1.66 10.78 -6.90
CA LYS A 217 -0.31 11.08 -7.41
C LYS A 217 0.01 12.56 -7.22
N PHE A 218 1.20 12.83 -6.68
CA PHE A 218 1.74 14.18 -6.51
C PHE A 218 3.13 14.28 -7.16
N ALA A 219 3.54 15.49 -7.51
CA ALA A 219 4.92 15.79 -7.86
C ALA A 219 5.82 15.75 -6.61
N ALA A 220 7.12 15.73 -6.81
CA ALA A 220 8.12 15.69 -5.73
C ALA A 220 8.02 16.85 -4.73
N ASP A 221 7.47 18.00 -5.15
CA ASP A 221 7.23 19.16 -4.30
C ASP A 221 5.88 19.15 -3.56
N GLY A 222 5.09 18.08 -3.72
CA GLY A 222 3.77 17.92 -3.13
C GLY A 222 2.62 18.51 -3.95
N THR A 223 2.87 19.02 -5.15
CA THR A 223 1.81 19.51 -6.03
C THR A 223 0.96 18.33 -6.54
N PHE A 224 -0.36 18.39 -6.31
CA PHE A 224 -1.29 17.37 -6.80
C PHE A 224 -1.27 17.26 -8.33
N ILE A 225 -1.21 16.04 -8.83
CA ILE A 225 -1.23 15.75 -10.27
C ILE A 225 -2.56 15.13 -10.67
N LYS A 226 -2.94 14.02 -10.03
CA LYS A 226 -4.15 13.26 -10.37
C LYS A 226 -4.50 12.26 -9.29
N GLU A 227 -5.69 11.68 -9.41
CA GLU A 227 -6.13 10.52 -8.63
C GLU A 227 -6.92 9.54 -9.49
N TRP A 228 -7.04 8.31 -9.03
CA TRP A 228 -7.95 7.31 -9.62
C TRP A 228 -8.46 6.36 -8.57
N GLY A 229 -9.58 5.69 -8.91
CA GLY A 229 -10.27 4.77 -8.03
C GLY A 229 -11.32 5.44 -7.15
N GLN A 230 -12.18 4.59 -6.62
CA GLN A 230 -13.20 4.88 -5.63
C GLN A 230 -13.50 3.60 -4.86
N ILE A 231 -14.32 3.66 -3.81
CA ILE A 231 -14.75 2.43 -3.12
C ILE A 231 -15.56 1.56 -4.07
N GLY A 232 -15.09 0.33 -4.31
CA GLY A 232 -15.71 -0.59 -5.24
C GLY A 232 -14.96 -1.92 -5.36
N THR A 233 -15.54 -2.83 -6.15
CA THR A 233 -14.98 -4.16 -6.45
C THR A 233 -14.47 -4.29 -7.88
N GLU A 234 -14.87 -3.37 -8.77
CA GLU A 234 -14.46 -3.35 -10.17
C GLU A 234 -12.96 -3.07 -10.32
N ILE A 235 -12.40 -3.34 -11.49
CA ILE A 235 -11.04 -2.95 -11.86
C ILE A 235 -10.87 -1.44 -11.67
N GLY A 236 -9.75 -1.03 -11.07
CA GLY A 236 -9.43 0.37 -10.81
C GLY A 236 -10.16 0.97 -9.61
N ASN A 237 -11.08 0.22 -8.97
CA ASN A 237 -11.73 0.59 -7.71
C ASN A 237 -11.18 -0.26 -6.56
N PHE A 238 -11.23 0.27 -5.33
CA PHE A 238 -10.61 -0.35 -4.17
C PHE A 238 -11.58 -0.42 -2.98
N ARG A 239 -11.53 -1.51 -2.23
CA ARG A 239 -12.21 -1.54 -0.93
C ARG A 239 -11.31 -1.10 0.22
N THR A 240 -10.03 -1.25 0.07
CA THR A 240 -9.00 -0.70 0.99
C THR A 240 -7.68 -0.79 0.26
N PRO A 241 -7.23 0.26 -0.42
CA PRO A 241 -5.87 0.32 -0.92
C PRO A 241 -4.96 0.46 0.30
N HIS A 242 -4.35 -0.66 0.74
CA HIS A 242 -3.72 -0.75 2.06
C HIS A 242 -2.21 -0.60 2.04
N ALA A 243 -1.55 -1.12 1.01
CA ALA A 243 -0.12 -1.00 0.81
C ALA A 243 0.18 -0.70 -0.66
N LEU A 244 1.30 -0.02 -0.88
CA LEU A 244 1.85 0.32 -2.18
C LEU A 244 3.26 -0.21 -2.30
N GLU A 245 3.64 -0.64 -3.51
CA GLU A 245 5.02 -0.90 -3.88
C GLU A 245 5.24 -0.66 -5.37
N MET A 246 6.50 -0.54 -5.77
CA MET A 246 6.87 -0.36 -7.17
C MET A 246 7.99 -1.33 -7.54
N ASP A 247 7.84 -2.02 -8.66
CA ASP A 247 8.88 -2.91 -9.18
C ASP A 247 9.94 -2.18 -10.02
N SER A 248 10.94 -2.92 -10.47
CA SER A 248 12.05 -2.37 -11.28
C SER A 248 11.60 -1.82 -12.64
N GLU A 249 10.42 -2.22 -13.14
CA GLU A 249 9.82 -1.71 -14.37
C GLU A 249 8.99 -0.43 -14.13
N GLY A 250 8.85 0.00 -12.88
CA GLY A 250 8.06 1.17 -12.49
C GLY A 250 6.56 0.91 -12.49
N ARG A 251 6.12 -0.36 -12.38
CA ARG A 251 4.73 -0.74 -12.21
C ARG A 251 4.32 -0.54 -10.74
N LEU A 252 3.18 0.07 -10.52
CA LEU A 252 2.63 0.34 -9.20
C LEU A 252 1.74 -0.83 -8.75
N PHE A 253 2.14 -1.49 -7.67
CA PHE A 253 1.40 -2.56 -7.01
C PHE A 253 0.56 -1.97 -5.89
N VAL A 254 -0.74 -2.23 -5.91
CA VAL A 254 -1.71 -1.75 -4.91
C VAL A 254 -2.35 -2.95 -4.23
N ALA A 255 -2.07 -3.15 -2.95
CA ALA A 255 -2.76 -4.13 -2.13
C ALA A 255 -4.20 -3.70 -1.88
N ASP A 256 -5.13 -4.17 -2.69
CA ASP A 256 -6.57 -3.95 -2.53
C ASP A 256 -7.14 -4.96 -1.52
N ARG A 257 -6.77 -4.74 -0.23
CA ARG A 257 -6.95 -5.68 0.89
C ARG A 257 -8.39 -6.15 1.05
N GLY A 258 -9.34 -5.25 0.96
CA GLY A 258 -10.75 -5.57 1.10
C GLY A 258 -11.31 -6.43 -0.03
N ASN A 259 -10.67 -6.43 -1.19
CA ASN A 259 -11.02 -7.25 -2.35
C ASN A 259 -10.11 -8.47 -2.53
N HIS A 260 -9.17 -8.74 -1.62
CA HIS A 260 -8.28 -9.90 -1.62
C HIS A 260 -7.46 -10.05 -2.91
N ARG A 261 -6.91 -8.93 -3.41
CA ARG A 261 -6.10 -8.88 -4.63
C ARG A 261 -5.02 -7.82 -4.55
N ILE A 262 -4.02 -7.94 -5.39
CA ILE A 262 -3.14 -6.84 -5.78
C ILE A 262 -3.62 -6.35 -7.13
N GLN A 263 -3.82 -5.05 -7.32
CA GLN A 263 -4.01 -4.46 -8.63
C GLN A 263 -2.73 -3.75 -9.06
N ILE A 264 -2.32 -3.94 -10.30
CA ILE A 264 -1.08 -3.41 -10.86
C ILE A 264 -1.42 -2.36 -11.92
N PHE A 265 -0.78 -1.21 -11.82
CA PHE A 265 -0.99 -0.06 -12.69
C PHE A 265 0.34 0.44 -13.26
N ASP A 266 0.29 1.17 -14.36
CA ASP A 266 1.38 2.06 -14.71
C ASP A 266 1.33 3.33 -13.82
N GLN A 267 2.35 4.17 -13.90
CA GLN A 267 2.42 5.39 -13.10
C GLN A 267 1.42 6.48 -13.52
N ASP A 268 0.69 6.27 -14.59
CA ASP A 268 -0.42 7.11 -15.02
C ASP A 268 -1.79 6.57 -14.56
N GLY A 269 -1.81 5.48 -13.78
CA GLY A 269 -3.01 4.88 -13.23
C GLY A 269 -3.79 4.04 -14.24
N ASN A 270 -3.18 3.67 -15.36
CA ASN A 270 -3.78 2.70 -16.27
C ASN A 270 -3.60 1.29 -15.70
N TYR A 271 -4.69 0.55 -15.59
CA TYR A 271 -4.69 -0.82 -15.11
C TYR A 271 -3.90 -1.73 -16.07
N LEU A 272 -3.05 -2.58 -15.51
CA LEU A 272 -2.26 -3.57 -16.23
C LEU A 272 -2.79 -4.99 -15.98
N GLU A 273 -2.81 -5.41 -14.70
CA GLU A 273 -3.22 -6.76 -14.30
C GLU A 273 -3.62 -6.83 -12.82
N SER A 274 -4.10 -7.98 -12.37
CA SER A 274 -4.38 -8.27 -10.95
C SER A 274 -3.84 -9.63 -10.54
N TYR A 275 -3.29 -9.69 -9.31
CA TYR A 275 -2.86 -10.92 -8.64
C TYR A 275 -3.84 -11.29 -7.54
N VAL A 276 -4.21 -12.57 -7.48
CA VAL A 276 -5.20 -13.09 -6.53
C VAL A 276 -4.66 -14.24 -5.65
N GLN A 277 -3.41 -14.66 -5.87
CA GLN A 277 -2.79 -15.72 -5.07
C GLN A 277 -2.17 -15.23 -3.76
N PHE A 278 -2.13 -13.92 -3.52
CA PHE A 278 -1.46 -13.34 -2.36
C PHE A 278 -2.37 -13.07 -1.15
N SER A 279 -3.67 -13.34 -1.24
CA SER A 279 -4.64 -13.24 -0.14
C SER A 279 -5.08 -11.81 0.22
N ARG A 280 -5.40 -11.59 1.50
CA ARG A 280 -5.82 -10.33 2.11
C ARG A 280 -4.60 -9.54 2.59
N ILE A 281 -3.90 -8.93 1.65
CA ILE A 281 -2.59 -8.33 1.87
C ILE A 281 -2.70 -7.06 2.74
N SER A 282 -1.93 -7.01 3.83
CA SER A 282 -1.78 -5.84 4.68
C SER A 282 -0.54 -5.02 4.30
N GLY A 283 0.57 -5.65 3.96
CA GLY A 283 1.82 -4.99 3.55
C GLY A 283 2.44 -5.65 2.33
N LEU A 284 3.16 -4.87 1.55
CA LEU A 284 3.95 -5.28 0.40
C LEU A 284 5.40 -4.85 0.58
N PHE A 285 6.31 -5.60 0.00
CA PHE A 285 7.69 -5.21 -0.22
C PHE A 285 8.20 -5.89 -1.49
N ILE A 286 8.82 -5.15 -2.38
CA ILE A 286 9.46 -5.67 -3.60
C ILE A 286 10.95 -5.38 -3.51
N THR A 287 11.77 -6.45 -3.62
CA THR A 287 13.24 -6.32 -3.59
C THR A 287 13.78 -5.81 -4.93
N ASP A 288 15.05 -5.38 -4.96
CA ASP A 288 15.73 -4.91 -6.18
C ASP A 288 15.77 -5.95 -7.32
N ASP A 289 15.62 -7.24 -7.00
CA ASP A 289 15.51 -8.36 -7.95
C ASP A 289 14.07 -8.81 -8.19
N ASP A 290 13.11 -7.92 -7.92
CA ASP A 290 11.67 -8.09 -8.15
C ASP A 290 11.03 -9.28 -7.39
N MET A 291 11.58 -9.68 -6.25
CA MET A 291 10.90 -10.63 -5.36
C MET A 291 9.83 -9.88 -4.55
N LEU A 292 8.59 -10.32 -4.72
CA LEU A 292 7.41 -9.77 -4.05
C LEU A 292 7.15 -10.53 -2.74
N TYR A 293 7.13 -9.79 -1.64
CA TYR A 293 6.72 -10.25 -0.31
C TYR A 293 5.39 -9.58 0.05
N ALA A 294 4.38 -10.38 0.32
CA ALA A 294 3.05 -9.92 0.68
C ALA A 294 2.61 -10.51 2.02
N ILE A 295 2.44 -9.68 3.04
CA ILE A 295 2.03 -10.11 4.36
C ILE A 295 0.52 -9.98 4.55
N ASP A 296 -0.09 -11.05 5.04
CA ASP A 296 -1.50 -11.12 5.43
C ASP A 296 -1.58 -11.29 6.96
N SER A 297 -2.05 -10.25 7.65
CA SER A 297 -2.15 -10.21 9.11
C SER A 297 -3.54 -10.50 9.65
N GLU A 298 -4.58 -10.42 8.83
CA GLU A 298 -5.97 -10.36 9.30
C GLU A 298 -6.91 -11.41 8.73
N THR A 299 -6.45 -12.26 7.84
CA THR A 299 -7.28 -13.36 7.32
C THR A 299 -7.79 -14.23 8.44
N ASN A 300 -9.08 -14.53 8.41
CA ASN A 300 -9.75 -15.39 9.34
C ASN A 300 -10.99 -16.05 8.67
N PRO A 301 -11.64 -17.06 9.29
CA PRO A 301 -12.76 -17.76 8.67
C PRO A 301 -13.97 -16.91 8.28
N ASN A 302 -14.10 -15.69 8.80
CA ASN A 302 -15.22 -14.80 8.50
C ASN A 302 -14.96 -13.88 7.31
N ASN A 303 -13.70 -13.45 7.10
CA ASN A 303 -13.37 -12.49 6.04
C ASN A 303 -12.70 -13.12 4.83
N HIS A 304 -11.96 -14.23 5.00
CA HIS A 304 -11.33 -14.96 3.90
C HIS A 304 -11.26 -16.46 4.21
N PRO A 305 -12.39 -17.19 4.12
CA PRO A 305 -12.48 -18.60 4.52
C PRO A 305 -11.50 -19.50 3.74
N GLY A 306 -10.79 -20.36 4.44
CA GLY A 306 -9.88 -21.35 3.83
C GLY A 306 -8.47 -20.82 3.55
N TRP A 307 -8.18 -19.56 3.90
CA TRP A 307 -6.87 -18.96 3.80
C TRP A 307 -6.22 -18.79 5.17
N THR A 308 -4.89 -18.73 5.20
CA THR A 308 -4.07 -18.55 6.40
C THR A 308 -3.32 -17.23 6.37
N THR A 309 -3.12 -16.60 7.54
CA THR A 309 -2.20 -15.47 7.71
C THR A 309 -0.75 -15.91 7.48
N GLY A 310 0.12 -14.97 7.15
CA GLY A 310 1.54 -15.21 6.91
C GLY A 310 2.09 -14.40 5.75
N ILE A 311 3.34 -14.67 5.35
CA ILE A 311 4.01 -13.93 4.29
C ILE A 311 4.11 -14.82 3.06
N ARG A 312 3.45 -14.41 1.97
CA ARG A 312 3.52 -15.06 0.66
C ARG A 312 4.59 -14.40 -0.18
N ILE A 313 5.41 -15.24 -0.82
CA ILE A 313 6.56 -14.80 -1.61
C ILE A 313 6.41 -15.33 -3.02
N GLY A 314 6.60 -14.45 -3.98
CA GLY A 314 6.59 -14.74 -5.42
C GLY A 314 7.52 -13.79 -6.15
N HIS A 315 7.39 -13.72 -7.48
CA HIS A 315 8.08 -12.72 -8.29
C HIS A 315 7.06 -11.69 -8.80
N ALA A 316 7.44 -10.43 -8.85
CA ALA A 316 6.55 -9.34 -9.27
C ALA A 316 6.05 -9.44 -10.72
N SER A 317 6.62 -10.33 -11.53
CA SER A 317 6.20 -10.53 -12.94
C SER A 317 5.02 -11.50 -13.12
N GLU A 318 4.55 -12.19 -12.07
CA GLU A 318 3.51 -13.22 -12.23
C GLU A 318 2.68 -13.45 -10.96
N ASP A 319 1.41 -13.81 -11.11
CA ASP A 319 0.51 -14.18 -10.01
C ASP A 319 0.79 -15.60 -9.52
N VAL A 320 1.99 -15.85 -8.98
CA VAL A 320 2.42 -17.16 -8.47
C VAL A 320 3.14 -17.02 -7.14
N VAL A 321 2.62 -17.70 -6.11
CA VAL A 321 3.30 -17.82 -4.81
C VAL A 321 4.22 -19.04 -4.85
N THR A 322 5.51 -18.82 -4.63
CA THR A 322 6.57 -19.85 -4.70
C THR A 322 7.13 -20.27 -3.35
N ALA A 323 6.96 -19.40 -2.31
CA ALA A 323 7.37 -19.68 -0.94
C ALA A 323 6.40 -19.03 0.06
N PHE A 324 6.41 -19.52 1.30
CA PHE A 324 5.53 -19.07 2.36
C PHE A 324 6.23 -19.10 3.70
N ILE A 325 6.21 -17.98 4.42
CA ILE A 325 6.63 -17.91 5.83
C ILE A 325 5.36 -18.00 6.67
N PRO A 326 5.14 -19.11 7.39
CA PRO A 326 3.95 -19.27 8.23
C PRO A 326 4.01 -18.36 9.45
N PRO A 327 2.86 -18.10 10.09
CA PRO A 327 2.83 -17.46 11.40
C PRO A 327 3.72 -18.24 12.37
N TYR A 328 4.53 -17.53 13.15
CA TYR A 328 5.45 -18.19 14.10
C TYR A 328 4.73 -18.67 15.36
N GLU A 329 3.58 -18.13 15.67
CA GLU A 329 2.74 -18.51 16.81
C GLU A 329 1.28 -18.56 16.38
N ILE A 330 0.56 -19.60 16.77
CA ILE A 330 -0.88 -19.75 16.55
C ILE A 330 -1.59 -19.36 17.84
N ASP A 331 -2.36 -18.30 17.78
CA ASP A 331 -3.16 -17.84 18.92
C ASP A 331 -4.50 -18.61 19.05
N SER A 332 -5.28 -18.26 20.07
CA SER A 332 -6.59 -18.85 20.31
C SER A 332 -7.65 -18.57 19.23
N ARG A 333 -7.33 -17.75 18.23
CA ARG A 333 -8.20 -17.39 17.10
C ARG A 333 -7.93 -18.25 15.85
N ASP A 334 -6.97 -19.18 15.93
CA ASP A 334 -6.51 -20.02 14.81
C ASP A 334 -5.98 -19.22 13.60
N THR A 335 -5.55 -17.96 13.83
CA THR A 335 -5.09 -17.10 12.75
C THR A 335 -3.57 -16.94 12.73
N GLY A 336 -2.89 -17.29 13.84
CA GLY A 336 -1.45 -17.10 13.99
C GLY A 336 -1.03 -15.65 14.16
N VAL A 337 0.28 -15.43 14.28
CA VAL A 337 0.88 -14.10 14.41
C VAL A 337 1.65 -13.77 13.15
N ALA A 338 1.18 -12.77 12.42
CA ALA A 338 1.84 -12.19 11.26
C ALA A 338 1.64 -10.67 11.30
N GLY A 339 2.65 -9.91 10.92
CA GLY A 339 2.62 -8.45 10.96
C GLY A 339 1.71 -7.82 9.90
N GLU A 340 1.46 -6.51 10.03
CA GLU A 340 0.78 -5.72 8.98
C GLU A 340 1.77 -5.20 7.94
N GLY A 341 2.99 -4.77 8.34
CA GLY A 341 4.06 -4.34 7.46
C GLY A 341 5.11 -5.41 7.27
N VAL A 342 5.80 -5.40 6.14
CA VAL A 342 6.89 -6.31 5.80
C VAL A 342 8.00 -5.55 5.07
N ALA A 343 9.27 -5.85 5.40
CA ALA A 343 10.44 -5.38 4.67
C ALA A 343 11.51 -6.47 4.64
N VAL A 344 12.44 -6.41 3.69
CA VAL A 344 13.47 -7.43 3.48
C VAL A 344 14.83 -6.76 3.33
N ASP A 345 15.81 -7.16 4.14
CA ASP A 345 17.17 -6.64 4.04
C ASP A 345 17.97 -7.34 2.92
N ALA A 346 19.13 -6.77 2.57
CA ALA A 346 20.00 -7.30 1.52
C ALA A 346 20.54 -8.72 1.81
N ASP A 347 20.50 -9.18 3.06
CA ASP A 347 20.87 -10.54 3.45
C ASP A 347 19.68 -11.51 3.30
N GLY A 348 18.49 -11.00 2.98
CA GLY A 348 17.24 -11.72 2.81
C GLY A 348 16.53 -12.04 4.13
N ASN A 349 16.89 -11.39 5.22
CA ASN A 349 16.08 -11.46 6.43
C ASN A 349 14.81 -10.63 6.25
N VAL A 350 13.70 -11.16 6.75
CA VAL A 350 12.39 -10.52 6.63
C VAL A 350 12.00 -9.92 7.98
N TYR A 351 11.55 -8.69 7.96
CA TYR A 351 11.06 -7.98 9.14
C TYR A 351 9.55 -7.79 9.01
N ALA A 352 8.81 -8.13 10.07
CA ALA A 352 7.37 -7.89 10.16
C ALA A 352 7.06 -6.90 11.26
N ALA A 353 6.24 -5.90 10.93
CA ALA A 353 5.73 -4.91 11.88
C ALA A 353 4.38 -5.38 12.43
N GLU A 354 4.26 -5.53 13.74
CA GLU A 354 3.17 -6.24 14.36
C GLU A 354 2.29 -5.37 15.27
N GLY A 355 0.99 -5.47 15.06
CA GLY A 355 -0.02 -4.82 15.87
C GLY A 355 -0.69 -5.72 16.90
N PRO A 356 -1.67 -5.20 17.66
CA PRO A 356 -2.34 -5.96 18.72
C PRO A 356 -3.17 -7.14 18.20
N ILE A 357 -3.54 -7.16 16.93
CA ILE A 357 -4.24 -8.28 16.33
C ILE A 357 -3.29 -9.45 16.09
N SER A 358 -2.08 -9.16 15.63
CA SER A 358 -1.05 -10.16 15.40
C SER A 358 -0.28 -10.55 16.67
N ARG A 359 -0.14 -9.63 17.65
CA ARG A 359 0.53 -9.88 18.95
C ARG A 359 -0.31 -9.42 20.15
N PRO A 360 -1.45 -10.05 20.43
CA PRO A 360 -2.40 -9.58 21.41
C PRO A 360 -1.85 -9.60 22.86
N THR A 361 -0.84 -10.41 23.14
CA THR A 361 -0.22 -10.51 24.49
C THR A 361 0.94 -9.56 24.70
N ALA A 362 1.59 -9.10 23.62
CA ALA A 362 2.79 -8.27 23.68
C ALA A 362 2.56 -6.81 23.23
N GLY A 363 1.36 -6.47 22.77
CA GLY A 363 1.03 -5.10 22.35
C GLY A 363 1.47 -4.73 20.94
N GLY A 364 2.54 -5.31 20.42
CA GLY A 364 3.11 -5.01 19.10
C GLY A 364 4.64 -5.19 19.10
N GLY A 365 5.28 -4.72 18.05
CA GLY A 365 6.74 -4.72 17.89
C GLY A 365 7.21 -5.21 16.54
N LEU A 366 8.51 -5.51 16.44
CA LEU A 366 9.11 -6.07 15.25
C LEU A 366 9.47 -7.55 15.48
N THR A 367 9.22 -8.36 14.45
CA THR A 367 9.69 -9.74 14.35
C THR A 367 10.66 -9.84 13.19
N LYS A 368 11.84 -10.44 13.44
CA LYS A 368 12.83 -10.74 12.39
C LYS A 368 12.81 -12.23 12.09
N TYR A 369 12.57 -12.57 10.83
CA TYR A 369 12.71 -13.91 10.29
C TYR A 369 14.06 -14.01 9.59
N VAL A 370 14.96 -14.81 10.15
CA VAL A 370 16.32 -14.95 9.66
C VAL A 370 16.34 -15.89 8.48
N ARG A 371 16.96 -15.48 7.36
CA ARG A 371 17.09 -16.32 6.16
C ARG A 371 17.81 -17.63 6.47
N GLY A 372 17.28 -18.74 5.96
CA GLY A 372 17.93 -20.05 5.95
C GLY A 372 19.12 -20.09 5.00
N MET A 373 20.14 -20.89 5.36
CA MET A 373 21.30 -21.12 4.50
C MET A 373 20.96 -22.02 3.31
#